data_fe841c5cfb052ec17e05a9ba7489188c
#
_entry.id   fe841c5cfb052ec17e05a9ba7489188c
#
_cell.length_a   1.000
_cell.length_b   1.000
_cell.length_c   1.000
_cell.angle_alpha   90.00
_cell.angle_beta   90.00
_cell.angle_gamma   90.00
#
_symmetry.space_group_name_H-M   'P 1'
#
loop_
_entity.id
_entity.type
_entity.pdbx_description
1 polymer ?
#
loop_
_entity_poly.entity_id
_entity_poly.type
_entity_poly.pdbx_seq_one_letter_code
_entity_poly.pdbx_strand_id
1 'polypeptide(L)'
;MATEPTPQRAYRAACPNCGAPVEFRSAASPFAVCSFCHSSVVRAGDELRKIGESAEVFDDHSPLQLGAAGKYQGAHFTLVGRLQYRYAEGTWNEWHALFETGPDLQKSGWLSEDNGRYVIAFDAPLTTPVPPAEQLPPGAPLTVNAESWSVASVVAARLIAAQGELPKRPNLEKGFVVADVRSSRGEVGTIDYTDPAHPAWSVGHSVALADLALTGLSEAGEKTIKGRSLQCPNCGAAVAVRLETTQSVVCSQCKSVIDLTSKANDDVGGALAHYVQQNGTEPQIPLGTVGTIAFGGKEPLPWQVVGYAERCEVPESADDERTFWREYLLYHRSEGFAFIVDADDGWSWTVPITGAPQGFGESVKYQDVLYRKLYDYTGQVTYVLGEFYWRLTRDQRTANTDYQGTGSASARRLNREQTAGEGTQEVVWSAGETLSADAVQAAFRLAPAQRAALQRDALPTAFHASSKLAKIIFWVFIVILVLMLFRCGDGSGPGDCSEVRNTFGDASQEYQSCLNNQRSGSGYRSGGGAFGGFSSGGGHK
;
A
#
# COMPACT_ATOMS: atom_id res chain seq x y z
N MET A 1 -41.66 1.32 -23.38
CA MET A 1 -41.41 -0.07 -23.87
C MET A 1 -39.96 -0.36 -23.55
N ALA A 2 -39.72 -1.19 -22.54
CA ALA A 2 -38.38 -1.66 -22.22
C ALA A 2 -37.98 -2.67 -23.31
N THR A 3 -36.95 -2.38 -24.07
CA THR A 3 -36.33 -3.32 -25.01
C THR A 3 -35.74 -4.44 -24.20
N GLU A 4 -36.29 -5.65 -24.33
CA GLU A 4 -35.62 -6.86 -23.83
C GLU A 4 -34.17 -6.92 -24.37
N PRO A 5 -33.21 -7.26 -23.50
CA PRO A 5 -31.84 -7.42 -23.97
C PRO A 5 -31.79 -8.56 -24.98
N THR A 6 -31.15 -8.31 -26.10
CA THR A 6 -30.90 -9.31 -27.15
C THR A 6 -30.21 -10.51 -26.53
N PRO A 7 -30.65 -11.77 -26.73
CA PRO A 7 -30.04 -12.93 -26.13
C PRO A 7 -28.59 -13.04 -26.62
N GLN A 8 -27.64 -12.89 -25.71
CA GLN A 8 -26.22 -13.15 -25.99
C GLN A 8 -26.09 -14.59 -26.48
N ARG A 9 -25.45 -14.79 -27.62
CA ARG A 9 -25.15 -16.13 -28.15
C ARG A 9 -24.09 -16.81 -27.27
N ALA A 10 -24.55 -17.47 -26.21
CA ALA A 10 -23.69 -18.31 -25.39
C ALA A 10 -23.48 -19.65 -26.09
N TYR A 11 -22.20 -20.04 -26.25
CA TYR A 11 -21.84 -21.38 -26.70
C TYR A 11 -21.78 -22.31 -25.49
N ARG A 12 -22.44 -23.47 -25.56
CA ARG A 12 -22.44 -24.50 -24.51
C ARG A 12 -21.99 -25.83 -25.09
N ALA A 13 -21.06 -26.49 -24.41
CA ALA A 13 -20.65 -27.86 -24.74
C ALA A 13 -20.38 -28.68 -23.48
N ALA A 14 -20.45 -30.00 -23.61
CA ALA A 14 -20.12 -30.89 -22.50
C ALA A 14 -18.62 -30.90 -22.25
N CYS A 15 -18.21 -30.89 -20.98
CA CYS A 15 -16.81 -31.05 -20.61
C CYS A 15 -16.29 -32.43 -21.04
N PRO A 16 -15.19 -32.53 -21.77
CA PRO A 16 -14.66 -33.80 -22.24
C PRO A 16 -14.15 -34.73 -21.12
N ASN A 17 -13.99 -34.21 -19.88
CA ASN A 17 -13.54 -35.01 -18.75
C ASN A 17 -14.69 -35.53 -17.87
N CYS A 18 -15.72 -34.70 -17.59
CA CYS A 18 -16.79 -35.08 -16.64
C CYS A 18 -18.20 -34.98 -17.22
N GLY A 19 -18.37 -34.48 -18.46
CA GLY A 19 -19.67 -34.32 -19.10
C GLY A 19 -20.48 -33.09 -18.63
N ALA A 20 -20.02 -32.36 -17.61
CA ALA A 20 -20.74 -31.17 -17.14
C ALA A 20 -20.77 -30.06 -18.20
N PRO A 21 -21.82 -29.20 -18.23
CA PRO A 21 -21.91 -28.13 -19.19
C PRO A 21 -20.83 -27.05 -18.92
N VAL A 22 -20.10 -26.68 -19.97
CA VAL A 22 -19.19 -25.53 -20.00
C VAL A 22 -19.80 -24.49 -20.93
N GLU A 23 -19.92 -23.28 -20.44
CA GLU A 23 -20.52 -22.14 -21.15
C GLU A 23 -19.45 -21.14 -21.54
N PHE A 24 -19.50 -20.63 -22.76
CA PHE A 24 -18.70 -19.52 -23.24
C PHE A 24 -19.63 -18.38 -23.64
N ARG A 25 -19.47 -17.24 -23.01
CA ARG A 25 -20.22 -16.01 -23.31
C ARG A 25 -19.57 -15.18 -24.40
N SER A 26 -18.28 -15.42 -24.66
CA SER A 26 -17.53 -14.74 -25.70
C SER A 26 -17.05 -15.68 -26.79
N ALA A 27 -17.26 -15.26 -28.04
CA ALA A 27 -16.65 -15.92 -29.18
C ALA A 27 -15.12 -15.76 -29.19
N ALA A 28 -14.60 -14.73 -28.54
CA ALA A 28 -13.17 -14.44 -28.46
C ALA A 28 -12.44 -15.21 -27.35
N SER A 29 -13.15 -15.83 -26.42
CA SER A 29 -12.56 -16.64 -25.34
C SER A 29 -12.38 -18.09 -25.79
N PRO A 30 -11.16 -18.51 -26.16
CA PRO A 30 -10.93 -19.87 -26.62
C PRO A 30 -10.78 -20.89 -25.49
N PHE A 31 -10.56 -20.45 -24.26
CA PHE A 31 -10.29 -21.29 -23.10
C PHE A 31 -11.33 -21.11 -22.01
N ALA A 32 -11.62 -22.20 -21.29
CA ALA A 32 -12.43 -22.17 -20.07
C ALA A 32 -11.95 -23.22 -19.07
N VAL A 33 -12.37 -23.06 -17.81
CA VAL A 33 -12.17 -24.06 -16.77
C VAL A 33 -13.52 -24.60 -16.34
N CYS A 34 -13.68 -25.91 -16.39
CA CYS A 34 -14.90 -26.57 -15.99
C CYS A 34 -15.16 -26.36 -14.49
N SER A 35 -16.34 -25.86 -14.12
CA SER A 35 -16.70 -25.58 -12.73
C SER A 35 -16.88 -26.84 -11.87
N PHE A 36 -17.00 -28.03 -12.48
CA PHE A 36 -17.19 -29.29 -11.77
C PHE A 36 -15.92 -30.09 -11.53
N CYS A 37 -15.08 -30.22 -12.55
CA CYS A 37 -13.89 -31.06 -12.44
C CYS A 37 -12.59 -30.30 -12.62
N HIS A 38 -12.64 -28.98 -12.67
CA HIS A 38 -11.51 -28.06 -12.81
C HIS A 38 -10.59 -28.34 -14.02
N SER A 39 -11.08 -29.13 -14.99
CA SER A 39 -10.35 -29.35 -16.23
C SER A 39 -10.31 -28.08 -17.04
N SER A 40 -9.10 -27.68 -17.45
CA SER A 40 -8.90 -26.62 -18.45
C SER A 40 -9.21 -27.19 -19.83
N VAL A 41 -10.10 -26.50 -20.56
CA VAL A 41 -10.57 -26.92 -21.86
C VAL A 41 -10.35 -25.81 -22.90
N VAL A 42 -10.09 -26.22 -24.14
CA VAL A 42 -9.99 -25.32 -25.30
C VAL A 42 -11.13 -25.62 -26.26
N ARG A 43 -11.72 -24.56 -26.79
CA ARG A 43 -12.72 -24.66 -27.84
C ARG A 43 -12.02 -24.85 -29.22
N ALA A 44 -12.29 -25.96 -29.86
CA ALA A 44 -11.80 -26.27 -31.19
C ALA A 44 -13.02 -26.43 -32.13
N GLY A 45 -13.49 -25.32 -32.71
CA GLY A 45 -14.77 -25.30 -33.45
C GLY A 45 -15.96 -25.53 -32.50
N ASP A 46 -16.74 -26.58 -32.79
CA ASP A 46 -17.91 -26.97 -31.97
C ASP A 46 -17.58 -28.01 -30.89
N GLU A 47 -16.31 -28.36 -30.72
CA GLU A 47 -15.86 -29.35 -29.75
C GLU A 47 -14.99 -28.72 -28.65
N LEU A 48 -15.04 -29.31 -27.46
CA LEU A 48 -14.12 -29.00 -26.37
C LEU A 48 -13.03 -30.07 -26.25
N ARG A 49 -11.80 -29.64 -26.07
CA ARG A 49 -10.66 -30.53 -25.79
C ARG A 49 -10.05 -30.20 -24.44
N LYS A 50 -9.82 -31.23 -23.60
CA LYS A 50 -9.08 -31.07 -22.35
C LYS A 50 -7.61 -30.77 -22.66
N ILE A 51 -7.06 -29.74 -22.02
CA ILE A 51 -5.67 -29.30 -22.16
C ILE A 51 -4.89 -29.28 -20.86
N GLY A 52 -5.56 -29.52 -19.72
CA GLY A 52 -4.95 -29.54 -18.40
C GLY A 52 -5.99 -29.63 -17.29
N GLU A 53 -5.52 -29.49 -16.07
CA GLU A 53 -6.35 -29.34 -14.88
C GLU A 53 -5.95 -28.06 -14.15
N SER A 54 -6.94 -27.37 -13.59
CA SER A 54 -6.74 -26.20 -12.74
C SER A 54 -6.96 -26.61 -11.30
N ALA A 55 -6.22 -26.02 -10.37
CA ALA A 55 -6.52 -26.18 -8.97
C ALA A 55 -7.86 -25.52 -8.63
N GLU A 56 -8.49 -25.95 -7.55
CA GLU A 56 -9.64 -25.27 -6.98
C GLU A 56 -9.24 -23.87 -6.54
N VAL A 57 -10.08 -22.88 -6.86
CA VAL A 57 -9.85 -21.50 -6.44
C VAL A 57 -9.93 -21.43 -4.93
N PHE A 58 -8.91 -20.86 -4.32
CA PHE A 58 -8.93 -20.59 -2.90
C PHE A 58 -10.02 -19.54 -2.59
N ASP A 59 -10.88 -19.84 -1.62
CA ASP A 59 -11.92 -18.90 -1.18
C ASP A 59 -11.27 -17.77 -0.38
N ASP A 60 -11.11 -16.64 -1.02
CA ASP A 60 -10.54 -15.41 -0.45
C ASP A 60 -11.61 -14.38 -0.09
N HIS A 61 -12.88 -14.81 -0.10
CA HIS A 61 -14.07 -14.01 0.26
C HIS A 61 -14.23 -12.71 -0.53
N SER A 62 -13.68 -12.67 -1.73
CA SER A 62 -13.97 -11.61 -2.67
C SER A 62 -15.48 -11.37 -2.79
N PRO A 63 -15.95 -10.13 -2.77
CA PRO A 63 -17.34 -9.82 -3.09
C PRO A 63 -17.68 -10.11 -4.55
N LEU A 64 -16.66 -10.25 -5.40
CA LEU A 64 -16.82 -10.54 -6.81
C LEU A 64 -17.05 -12.03 -7.05
N GLN A 65 -17.83 -12.35 -8.07
CA GLN A 65 -18.03 -13.72 -8.53
C GLN A 65 -18.26 -13.76 -10.04
N LEU A 66 -18.11 -14.94 -10.64
CA LEU A 66 -18.44 -15.12 -12.05
C LEU A 66 -19.92 -14.78 -12.33
N GLY A 67 -20.15 -14.03 -13.39
CA GLY A 67 -21.47 -13.54 -13.75
C GLY A 67 -21.84 -12.20 -13.12
N ALA A 68 -21.07 -11.66 -12.17
CA ALA A 68 -21.26 -10.30 -11.72
C ALA A 68 -21.09 -9.33 -12.90
N ALA A 69 -21.97 -8.35 -13.01
CA ALA A 69 -22.00 -7.38 -14.10
C ALA A 69 -21.91 -5.96 -13.55
N GLY A 70 -21.27 -5.08 -14.30
CA GLY A 70 -21.05 -3.70 -13.89
C GLY A 70 -20.96 -2.76 -15.07
N LYS A 71 -20.58 -1.51 -14.77
CA LYS A 71 -20.41 -0.46 -15.77
C LYS A 71 -19.13 0.32 -15.50
N TYR A 72 -18.33 0.54 -16.53
CA TYR A 72 -17.13 1.35 -16.46
C TYR A 72 -17.04 2.28 -17.68
N GLN A 73 -16.86 3.58 -17.46
CA GLN A 73 -16.78 4.60 -18.51
C GLN A 73 -17.92 4.51 -19.56
N GLY A 74 -19.13 4.16 -19.09
CA GLY A 74 -20.30 4.03 -19.95
C GLY A 74 -20.51 2.67 -20.60
N ALA A 75 -19.49 1.80 -20.65
CA ALA A 75 -19.59 0.45 -21.18
C ALA A 75 -19.99 -0.57 -20.10
N HIS A 76 -20.92 -1.46 -20.43
CA HIS A 76 -21.28 -2.59 -19.57
C HIS A 76 -20.23 -3.68 -19.67
N PHE A 77 -20.00 -4.39 -18.57
CA PHE A 77 -19.13 -5.57 -18.55
C PHE A 77 -19.70 -6.67 -17.67
N THR A 78 -19.27 -7.90 -17.95
CA THR A 78 -19.56 -9.08 -17.13
C THR A 78 -18.27 -9.78 -16.78
N LEU A 79 -18.11 -10.21 -15.52
CA LEU A 79 -17.00 -11.02 -15.06
C LEU A 79 -17.22 -12.47 -15.52
N VAL A 80 -16.40 -12.96 -16.44
CA VAL A 80 -16.57 -14.27 -17.07
C VAL A 80 -15.46 -15.27 -16.72
N GLY A 81 -14.34 -14.79 -16.18
CA GLY A 81 -13.22 -15.63 -15.76
C GLY A 81 -12.52 -15.07 -14.53
N ARG A 82 -11.73 -15.90 -13.87
CA ARG A 82 -10.92 -15.55 -12.73
C ARG A 82 -9.59 -16.27 -12.79
N LEU A 83 -8.50 -15.54 -12.50
CA LEU A 83 -7.16 -16.04 -12.27
C LEU A 83 -6.76 -15.67 -10.84
N GLN A 84 -6.19 -16.62 -10.12
CA GLN A 84 -5.69 -16.39 -8.78
C GLN A 84 -4.18 -16.63 -8.77
N TYR A 85 -3.44 -15.61 -8.39
CA TYR A 85 -1.99 -15.60 -8.38
C TYR A 85 -1.46 -15.62 -6.96
N ARG A 86 -0.24 -16.16 -6.81
CA ARG A 86 0.53 -16.16 -5.58
C ARG A 86 1.93 -15.62 -5.81
N TYR A 87 2.39 -14.80 -4.90
CA TYR A 87 3.76 -14.33 -4.79
C TYR A 87 4.27 -14.50 -3.36
N ALA A 88 5.48 -14.01 -3.03
CA ALA A 88 6.11 -14.26 -1.73
C ALA A 88 5.28 -13.75 -0.53
N GLU A 89 4.56 -12.63 -0.71
CA GLU A 89 3.89 -11.91 0.36
C GLU A 89 2.36 -12.04 0.34
N GLY A 90 1.79 -12.80 -0.62
CA GLY A 90 0.34 -12.96 -0.64
C GLY A 90 -0.25 -13.57 -1.92
N THR A 91 -1.51 -13.25 -2.14
CA THR A 91 -2.27 -13.65 -3.33
C THR A 91 -3.09 -12.47 -3.83
N TRP A 92 -3.31 -12.40 -5.14
CA TRP A 92 -4.26 -11.47 -5.75
C TRP A 92 -5.11 -12.15 -6.80
N ASN A 93 -6.21 -11.50 -7.18
CA ASN A 93 -7.09 -11.97 -8.23
C ASN A 93 -7.06 -11.08 -9.45
N GLU A 94 -7.22 -11.70 -10.61
CA GLU A 94 -7.56 -11.00 -11.84
C GLU A 94 -8.84 -11.58 -12.41
N TRP A 95 -9.85 -10.74 -12.52
CA TRP A 95 -11.14 -11.09 -13.06
C TRP A 95 -11.19 -10.68 -14.53
N HIS A 96 -11.38 -11.66 -15.42
CA HIS A 96 -11.61 -11.40 -16.84
C HIS A 96 -12.97 -10.72 -17.00
N ALA A 97 -12.94 -9.46 -17.37
CA ALA A 97 -14.11 -8.62 -17.60
C ALA A 97 -14.36 -8.51 -19.11
N LEU A 98 -15.53 -8.93 -19.55
CA LEU A 98 -15.96 -8.87 -20.95
C LEU A 98 -16.83 -7.64 -21.15
N PHE A 99 -16.29 -6.62 -21.83
CA PHE A 99 -16.95 -5.35 -22.09
C PHE A 99 -17.76 -5.39 -23.38
N GLU A 100 -18.97 -4.84 -23.32
CA GLU A 100 -19.83 -4.63 -24.48
C GLU A 100 -19.53 -3.24 -25.07
N THR A 101 -18.82 -3.20 -26.20
CA THR A 101 -18.40 -1.94 -26.85
C THR A 101 -19.27 -1.54 -28.05
N GLY A 102 -20.23 -2.37 -28.43
CA GLY A 102 -21.17 -2.14 -29.53
C GLY A 102 -21.96 -3.39 -29.88
N PRO A 103 -22.85 -3.33 -30.86
CA PRO A 103 -23.55 -4.52 -31.35
C PRO A 103 -22.53 -5.56 -31.84
N ASP A 104 -22.52 -6.72 -31.21
CA ASP A 104 -21.61 -7.85 -31.49
C ASP A 104 -20.11 -7.55 -31.29
N LEU A 105 -19.73 -6.43 -30.69
CA LEU A 105 -18.34 -6.05 -30.39
C LEU A 105 -18.07 -6.19 -28.90
N GLN A 106 -17.16 -7.12 -28.55
CA GLN A 106 -16.71 -7.35 -27.17
C GLN A 106 -15.23 -7.04 -27.05
N LYS A 107 -14.85 -6.44 -25.92
CA LYS A 107 -13.46 -6.15 -25.55
C LYS A 107 -13.12 -6.84 -24.24
N SER A 108 -12.01 -7.56 -24.20
CA SER A 108 -11.45 -8.10 -22.98
C SER A 108 -10.80 -7.00 -22.16
N GLY A 109 -11.01 -7.02 -20.86
CA GLY A 109 -10.31 -6.25 -19.87
C GLY A 109 -10.13 -7.07 -18.60
N TRP A 110 -9.41 -6.55 -17.66
CA TRP A 110 -9.13 -7.18 -16.38
C TRP A 110 -9.54 -6.28 -15.23
N LEU A 111 -10.30 -6.82 -14.29
CA LEU A 111 -10.54 -6.20 -13.00
C LEU A 111 -9.65 -6.91 -11.98
N SER A 112 -8.54 -6.27 -11.64
CA SER A 112 -7.63 -6.77 -10.62
C SER A 112 -8.15 -6.42 -9.24
N GLU A 113 -7.97 -7.33 -8.30
CA GLU A 113 -8.41 -7.20 -6.92
C GLU A 113 -7.29 -7.60 -5.98
N ASP A 114 -6.91 -6.68 -5.11
CA ASP A 114 -5.94 -6.91 -4.05
C ASP A 114 -6.30 -6.10 -2.79
N ASN A 115 -6.53 -6.78 -1.68
CA ASN A 115 -6.77 -6.19 -0.36
C ASN A 115 -7.79 -5.04 -0.34
N GLY A 116 -8.91 -5.20 -1.09
CA GLY A 116 -9.98 -4.20 -1.18
C GLY A 116 -9.68 -3.06 -2.15
N ARG A 117 -8.62 -3.17 -2.94
CA ARG A 117 -8.31 -2.27 -4.04
C ARG A 117 -8.62 -2.92 -5.36
N TYR A 118 -9.04 -2.10 -6.30
CA TYR A 118 -9.48 -2.57 -7.60
C TYR A 118 -8.88 -1.70 -8.69
N VAL A 119 -8.44 -2.36 -9.76
CA VAL A 119 -7.94 -1.69 -10.96
C VAL A 119 -8.58 -2.32 -12.19
N ILE A 120 -9.16 -1.50 -13.07
CA ILE A 120 -9.55 -1.95 -14.40
C ILE A 120 -8.42 -1.63 -15.36
N ALA A 121 -7.90 -2.67 -16.02
CA ALA A 121 -6.80 -2.56 -16.97
C ALA A 121 -7.13 -3.25 -18.30
N PHE A 122 -6.46 -2.79 -19.36
CA PHE A 122 -6.58 -3.34 -20.71
C PHE A 122 -5.19 -3.61 -21.28
N ASP A 123 -5.09 -4.68 -22.04
CA ASP A 123 -3.89 -4.96 -22.83
C ASP A 123 -3.67 -3.82 -23.83
N ALA A 124 -2.43 -3.37 -23.92
CA ALA A 124 -2.00 -2.27 -24.78
C ALA A 124 -0.72 -2.68 -25.56
N PRO A 125 -0.48 -2.11 -26.74
CA PRO A 125 0.74 -2.40 -27.48
C PRO A 125 1.96 -1.82 -26.75
N LEU A 126 3.03 -2.60 -26.65
CA LEU A 126 4.34 -2.13 -26.22
C LEU A 126 5.13 -1.71 -27.47
N THR A 127 5.22 -0.40 -27.73
CA THR A 127 5.84 0.15 -28.94
C THR A 127 7.33 0.45 -28.79
N THR A 128 7.81 0.49 -27.54
CA THR A 128 9.22 0.73 -27.19
C THR A 128 9.75 -0.42 -26.37
N PRO A 129 11.00 -0.86 -26.60
CA PRO A 129 11.61 -1.87 -25.74
C PRO A 129 11.65 -1.40 -24.28
N VAL A 130 11.40 -2.32 -23.36
CA VAL A 130 11.55 -2.10 -21.91
C VAL A 130 12.76 -2.86 -21.39
N PRO A 131 13.42 -2.37 -20.32
CA PRO A 131 14.51 -3.10 -19.70
C PRO A 131 14.06 -4.47 -19.16
N PRO A 132 14.98 -5.46 -19.04
CA PRO A 132 14.70 -6.68 -18.29
C PRO A 132 14.29 -6.37 -16.84
N ALA A 133 13.48 -7.25 -16.25
CA ALA A 133 12.93 -7.05 -14.91
C ALA A 133 14.00 -6.78 -13.83
N GLU A 134 15.16 -7.44 -13.94
CA GLU A 134 16.28 -7.30 -13.01
C GLU A 134 16.92 -5.90 -13.04
N GLN A 135 16.64 -5.11 -14.06
CA GLN A 135 17.14 -3.74 -14.23
C GLN A 135 16.10 -2.67 -13.82
N LEU A 136 15.00 -3.08 -13.22
CA LEU A 136 13.91 -2.22 -12.79
C LEU A 136 13.85 -2.09 -11.26
N PRO A 137 14.76 -1.34 -10.62
CA PRO A 137 14.68 -1.18 -9.17
C PRO A 137 13.43 -0.36 -8.80
N PRO A 138 12.67 -0.75 -7.77
CA PRO A 138 11.53 0.00 -7.28
C PRO A 138 11.89 1.46 -6.94
N GLY A 139 11.01 2.37 -7.33
CA GLY A 139 11.20 3.81 -7.22
C GLY A 139 11.96 4.45 -8.39
N ALA A 140 12.55 3.67 -9.28
CA ALA A 140 13.23 4.21 -10.46
C ALA A 140 12.24 4.76 -11.50
N PRO A 141 12.62 5.81 -12.22
CA PRO A 141 11.86 6.27 -13.38
C PRO A 141 11.99 5.28 -14.54
N LEU A 142 10.92 5.08 -15.26
CA LEU A 142 10.86 4.26 -16.46
C LEU A 142 10.06 5.00 -17.53
N THR A 143 10.51 4.91 -18.78
CA THR A 143 9.75 5.42 -19.92
C THR A 143 9.16 4.25 -20.70
N VAL A 144 7.83 4.21 -20.83
CA VAL A 144 7.11 3.22 -21.64
C VAL A 144 6.22 3.98 -22.63
N ASN A 145 6.33 3.65 -23.91
CA ASN A 145 5.56 4.30 -24.97
C ASN A 145 5.60 5.84 -24.94
N ALA A 146 6.79 6.41 -24.71
CA ALA A 146 7.04 7.85 -24.56
C ALA A 146 6.39 8.51 -23.33
N GLU A 147 5.83 7.77 -22.41
CA GLU A 147 5.28 8.25 -21.14
C GLU A 147 6.19 7.92 -19.98
N SER A 148 6.19 8.80 -18.95
CA SER A 148 7.02 8.63 -17.76
C SER A 148 6.25 7.88 -16.67
N TRP A 149 6.88 6.86 -16.13
CA TRP A 149 6.38 5.99 -15.08
C TRP A 149 7.39 5.89 -13.93
N SER A 150 6.93 5.46 -12.77
CA SER A 150 7.78 5.07 -11.65
C SER A 150 7.55 3.59 -11.36
N VAL A 151 8.62 2.82 -11.23
CA VAL A 151 8.54 1.40 -10.85
C VAL A 151 8.02 1.32 -9.42
N ALA A 152 6.87 0.66 -9.23
CA ALA A 152 6.30 0.44 -7.91
C ALA A 152 6.82 -0.86 -7.29
N SER A 153 6.79 -1.96 -8.05
CA SER A 153 7.25 -3.26 -7.59
C SER A 153 7.74 -4.12 -8.75
N VAL A 154 8.59 -5.09 -8.42
CA VAL A 154 8.97 -6.18 -9.33
C VAL A 154 8.88 -7.48 -8.54
N VAL A 155 7.98 -8.36 -8.93
CA VAL A 155 7.74 -9.59 -8.17
C VAL A 155 7.70 -10.83 -9.05
N ALA A 156 8.18 -11.93 -8.46
CA ALA A 156 8.01 -13.26 -9.01
C ALA A 156 6.67 -13.84 -8.52
N ALA A 157 5.85 -14.24 -9.44
CA ALA A 157 4.53 -14.77 -9.18
C ALA A 157 4.28 -16.10 -9.90
N ARG A 158 3.23 -16.79 -9.50
CA ARG A 158 2.72 -17.97 -10.19
C ARG A 158 1.21 -18.02 -10.15
N LEU A 159 0.61 -18.50 -11.20
CA LEU A 159 -0.80 -18.82 -11.23
C LEU A 159 -1.05 -20.05 -10.36
N ILE A 160 -1.98 -19.96 -9.41
CA ILE A 160 -2.32 -21.06 -8.51
C ILE A 160 -3.67 -21.70 -8.83
N ALA A 161 -4.62 -20.92 -9.37
CA ALA A 161 -5.93 -21.40 -9.76
C ALA A 161 -6.52 -20.55 -10.88
N ALA A 162 -7.46 -21.13 -11.64
CA ALA A 162 -8.20 -20.44 -12.68
C ALA A 162 -9.65 -20.94 -12.72
N GLN A 163 -10.58 -20.08 -13.18
CA GLN A 163 -12.00 -20.37 -13.24
C GLN A 163 -12.66 -19.62 -14.40
N GLY A 164 -13.71 -20.19 -14.99
CA GLY A 164 -14.50 -19.55 -16.04
C GLY A 164 -13.80 -19.41 -17.39
N GLU A 165 -14.20 -18.38 -18.16
CA GLU A 165 -13.69 -18.11 -19.51
C GLU A 165 -12.42 -17.26 -19.49
N LEU A 166 -11.43 -17.64 -20.26
CA LEU A 166 -10.14 -16.97 -20.29
C LEU A 166 -9.70 -16.65 -21.73
N PRO A 167 -9.10 -15.49 -21.99
CA PRO A 167 -8.59 -15.13 -23.31
C PRO A 167 -7.27 -15.85 -23.65
N LYS A 168 -6.53 -16.31 -22.64
CA LYS A 168 -5.25 -17.02 -22.78
C LYS A 168 -5.29 -18.33 -21.99
N ARG A 169 -4.48 -19.30 -22.41
CA ARG A 169 -4.36 -20.58 -21.70
C ARG A 169 -3.74 -20.35 -20.32
N PRO A 170 -4.42 -20.79 -19.24
CA PRO A 170 -3.83 -20.72 -17.90
C PRO A 170 -2.62 -21.66 -17.81
N ASN A 171 -1.50 -21.14 -17.27
CA ASN A 171 -0.29 -21.90 -17.06
C ASN A 171 0.03 -21.94 -15.55
N LEU A 172 -0.23 -23.08 -14.92
CA LEU A 172 0.00 -23.29 -13.48
C LEU A 172 1.41 -23.81 -13.19
N GLU A 173 2.15 -24.26 -14.20
CA GLU A 173 3.44 -24.92 -14.03
C GLU A 173 4.60 -23.93 -13.93
N LYS A 174 4.50 -22.80 -14.65
CA LYS A 174 5.59 -21.84 -14.80
C LYS A 174 5.34 -20.57 -13.98
N GLY A 175 6.30 -20.21 -13.12
CA GLY A 175 6.37 -18.88 -12.54
C GLY A 175 6.76 -17.84 -13.59
N PHE A 176 6.45 -16.58 -13.32
CA PHE A 176 6.78 -15.44 -14.16
C PHE A 176 7.12 -14.22 -13.29
N VAL A 177 7.65 -13.19 -13.91
CA VAL A 177 7.94 -11.92 -13.23
C VAL A 177 7.02 -10.85 -13.78
N VAL A 178 6.48 -10.02 -12.90
CA VAL A 178 5.74 -8.81 -13.27
C VAL A 178 6.40 -7.59 -12.66
N ALA A 179 6.41 -6.49 -13.41
CA ALA A 179 6.79 -5.17 -12.91
C ALA A 179 5.58 -4.25 -12.98
N ASP A 180 5.17 -3.75 -11.83
CA ASP A 180 4.12 -2.75 -11.73
C ASP A 180 4.71 -1.35 -11.72
N VAL A 181 4.11 -0.47 -12.47
CA VAL A 181 4.53 0.92 -12.61
C VAL A 181 3.37 1.87 -12.40
N ARG A 182 3.65 3.08 -11.97
CA ARG A 182 2.66 4.11 -11.64
C ARG A 182 2.96 5.39 -12.40
N SER A 183 1.94 6.00 -12.99
CA SER A 183 2.07 7.31 -13.61
C SER A 183 1.63 8.43 -12.66
N SER A 184 2.08 9.65 -12.93
CA SER A 184 1.64 10.84 -12.20
C SER A 184 0.18 11.24 -12.50
N ARG A 185 -0.45 10.61 -13.49
CA ARG A 185 -1.87 10.77 -13.82
C ARG A 185 -2.78 9.78 -13.07
N GLY A 186 -2.21 8.96 -12.17
CA GLY A 186 -2.94 7.94 -11.43
C GLY A 186 -3.19 6.66 -12.21
N GLU A 187 -2.48 6.47 -13.32
CA GLU A 187 -2.54 5.24 -14.09
C GLU A 187 -1.66 4.16 -13.48
N VAL A 188 -2.09 2.94 -13.64
CA VAL A 188 -1.38 1.72 -13.26
C VAL A 188 -0.96 1.01 -14.54
N GLY A 189 0.31 0.72 -14.67
CA GLY A 189 0.85 -0.09 -15.75
C GLY A 189 1.43 -1.38 -15.21
N THR A 190 1.34 -2.45 -15.97
CA THR A 190 1.96 -3.74 -15.66
C THR A 190 2.72 -4.25 -16.86
N ILE A 191 4.00 -4.58 -16.65
CA ILE A 191 4.84 -5.27 -17.61
C ILE A 191 4.92 -6.74 -17.18
N ASP A 192 4.40 -7.63 -17.99
CA ASP A 192 4.40 -9.07 -17.76
C ASP A 192 5.56 -9.71 -18.53
N TYR A 193 6.52 -10.27 -17.80
CA TYR A 193 7.70 -10.98 -18.33
C TYR A 193 7.51 -12.50 -18.41
N THR A 194 6.27 -13.00 -18.56
CA THR A 194 6.03 -14.44 -18.83
C THR A 194 6.85 -14.93 -20.03
N ASP A 195 6.97 -14.09 -21.06
CA ASP A 195 7.96 -14.21 -22.13
C ASP A 195 8.92 -13.01 -22.04
N PRO A 196 10.12 -13.17 -21.46
CA PRO A 196 11.07 -12.08 -21.32
C PRO A 196 11.55 -11.47 -22.64
N ALA A 197 11.46 -12.21 -23.75
CA ALA A 197 11.83 -11.70 -25.07
C ALA A 197 10.74 -10.79 -25.66
N HIS A 198 9.48 -11.01 -25.27
CA HIS A 198 8.31 -10.27 -25.75
C HIS A 198 7.41 -9.91 -24.55
N PRO A 199 7.80 -8.99 -23.68
CA PRO A 199 6.99 -8.61 -22.54
C PRO A 199 5.62 -8.09 -22.97
N ALA A 200 4.58 -8.45 -22.22
CA ALA A 200 3.24 -7.90 -22.44
C ALA A 200 3.06 -6.63 -21.58
N TRP A 201 2.22 -5.73 -22.08
CA TRP A 201 1.93 -4.45 -21.43
C TRP A 201 0.43 -4.27 -21.23
N SER A 202 0.03 -3.86 -20.03
CA SER A 202 -1.33 -3.45 -19.76
C SER A 202 -1.36 -2.13 -19.00
N VAL A 203 -2.41 -1.33 -19.22
CA VAL A 203 -2.62 -0.04 -18.57
C VAL A 203 -4.04 0.04 -18.06
N GLY A 204 -4.20 0.63 -16.88
CA GLY A 204 -5.48 0.79 -16.24
C GLY A 204 -5.55 1.92 -15.24
N HIS A 205 -6.67 1.97 -14.56
CA HIS A 205 -6.94 2.96 -13.51
C HIS A 205 -7.52 2.28 -12.29
N SER A 206 -7.20 2.82 -11.12
CA SER A 206 -7.87 2.44 -9.87
C SER A 206 -9.35 2.81 -9.93
N VAL A 207 -10.18 1.93 -9.42
CA VAL A 207 -11.63 2.12 -9.35
C VAL A 207 -12.15 1.77 -7.96
N ALA A 208 -13.18 2.45 -7.50
CA ALA A 208 -13.93 2.00 -6.33
C ALA A 208 -15.07 1.06 -6.79
N LEU A 209 -15.34 -0.01 -6.05
CA LEU A 209 -16.44 -0.94 -6.39
C LEU A 209 -17.78 -0.23 -6.52
N ALA A 210 -18.03 0.78 -5.68
CA ALA A 210 -19.24 1.58 -5.70
C ALA A 210 -19.45 2.30 -7.06
N ASP A 211 -18.36 2.72 -7.71
CA ASP A 211 -18.41 3.45 -8.98
C ASP A 211 -18.71 2.53 -10.18
N LEU A 212 -18.56 1.22 -10.00
CA LEU A 212 -18.80 0.23 -11.05
C LEU A 212 -20.27 -0.21 -11.16
N ALA A 213 -21.16 0.25 -10.27
CA ALA A 213 -22.57 -0.12 -10.23
C ALA A 213 -22.78 -1.64 -10.37
N LEU A 214 -21.98 -2.43 -9.65
CA LEU A 214 -21.96 -3.89 -9.75
C LEU A 214 -23.28 -4.51 -9.28
N THR A 215 -23.71 -5.54 -10.00
CA THR A 215 -24.84 -6.41 -9.66
C THR A 215 -24.39 -7.86 -9.68
N GLY A 216 -25.13 -8.75 -9.00
CA GLY A 216 -24.75 -10.16 -8.94
C GLY A 216 -23.46 -10.41 -8.15
N LEU A 217 -23.16 -9.54 -7.18
CA LEU A 217 -22.09 -9.78 -6.23
C LEU A 217 -22.41 -11.03 -5.40
N SER A 218 -21.37 -11.67 -4.91
CA SER A 218 -21.53 -12.73 -3.92
C SER A 218 -22.37 -12.17 -2.78
N GLU A 219 -23.55 -12.74 -2.56
CA GLU A 219 -24.25 -12.53 -1.32
C GLU A 219 -23.32 -13.07 -0.23
N ALA A 220 -22.48 -12.21 0.27
CA ALA A 220 -21.96 -12.42 1.59
C ALA A 220 -23.21 -12.38 2.48
N GLY A 221 -23.90 -13.50 2.57
CA GLY A 221 -24.78 -13.71 3.69
C GLY A 221 -24.01 -13.18 4.88
N GLU A 222 -24.69 -12.62 5.87
CA GLU A 222 -24.12 -12.44 7.20
C GLU A 222 -23.57 -13.81 7.66
N LYS A 223 -22.55 -14.30 6.96
CA LYS A 223 -21.65 -15.29 7.49
C LYS A 223 -20.99 -14.51 8.61
N THR A 224 -21.65 -14.55 9.77
CA THR A 224 -20.97 -14.46 11.04
C THR A 224 -19.58 -14.90 10.74
N ILE A 225 -18.60 -14.01 10.86
CA ILE A 225 -17.19 -14.27 10.70
C ILE A 225 -16.95 -15.56 11.48
N LYS A 226 -16.98 -16.72 10.81
CA LYS A 226 -16.48 -17.95 11.37
C LYS A 226 -14.98 -17.80 11.34
N GLY A 227 -14.48 -16.99 12.28
CA GLY A 227 -13.08 -16.78 12.46
C GLY A 227 -12.41 -18.14 12.47
N ARG A 228 -11.44 -18.35 11.60
CA ARG A 228 -10.61 -19.56 11.70
C ARG A 228 -9.93 -19.48 13.05
N SER A 229 -10.06 -20.51 13.85
CA SER A 229 -9.30 -20.64 15.09
C SER A 229 -8.11 -21.54 14.80
N LEU A 230 -6.92 -21.08 15.08
CA LEU A 230 -5.68 -21.85 15.04
C LEU A 230 -5.08 -21.93 16.43
N GLN A 231 -4.25 -22.95 16.65
CA GLN A 231 -3.48 -23.03 17.89
C GLN A 231 -2.17 -22.26 17.71
N CYS A 232 -1.84 -21.41 18.69
CA CYS A 232 -0.58 -20.70 18.70
C CYS A 232 0.59 -21.68 18.74
N PRO A 233 1.52 -21.65 17.78
CA PRO A 233 2.64 -22.60 17.75
C PRO A 233 3.61 -22.43 18.93
N ASN A 234 3.59 -21.27 19.60
CA ASN A 234 4.44 -21.00 20.76
C ASN A 234 3.80 -21.47 22.09
N CYS A 235 2.51 -21.21 22.34
CA CYS A 235 1.90 -21.44 23.66
C CYS A 235 0.66 -22.34 23.63
N GLY A 236 0.20 -22.79 22.45
CA GLY A 236 -0.98 -23.64 22.30
C GLY A 236 -2.33 -22.94 22.47
N ALA A 237 -2.37 -21.67 22.84
CA ALA A 237 -3.63 -20.94 23.01
C ALA A 237 -4.38 -20.80 21.68
N ALA A 238 -5.72 -20.80 21.74
CA ALA A 238 -6.54 -20.56 20.57
C ALA A 238 -6.40 -19.11 20.10
N VAL A 239 -6.08 -18.92 18.81
CA VAL A 239 -5.96 -17.63 18.15
C VAL A 239 -7.05 -17.52 17.10
N ALA A 240 -7.96 -16.56 17.24
CA ALA A 240 -9.00 -16.29 16.27
C ALA A 240 -8.45 -15.37 15.18
N VAL A 241 -8.61 -15.76 13.91
CA VAL A 241 -8.34 -14.94 12.73
C VAL A 241 -9.68 -14.45 12.18
N ARG A 242 -9.91 -13.17 12.18
CA ARG A 242 -11.21 -12.56 11.85
C ARG A 242 -11.28 -12.12 10.40
N LEU A 243 -10.19 -11.58 9.87
CA LEU A 243 -10.09 -11.17 8.48
C LEU A 243 -9.45 -12.27 7.66
N GLU A 244 -10.01 -12.50 6.51
CA GLU A 244 -9.55 -13.58 5.61
C GLU A 244 -8.32 -13.19 4.82
N THR A 245 -8.13 -11.90 4.61
CA THR A 245 -6.91 -11.30 4.08
C THR A 245 -5.74 -11.31 5.08
N THR A 246 -5.95 -11.77 6.32
CA THR A 246 -4.91 -11.79 7.35
C THR A 246 -3.76 -12.70 6.95
N GLN A 247 -2.57 -12.14 6.84
CA GLN A 247 -1.32 -12.86 6.60
C GLN A 247 -0.50 -13.04 7.88
N SER A 248 -0.63 -12.11 8.83
CA SER A 248 -0.01 -12.21 10.14
C SER A 248 -1.01 -11.92 11.24
N VAL A 249 -0.96 -12.71 12.32
CA VAL A 249 -1.81 -12.53 13.49
C VAL A 249 -0.99 -12.64 14.77
N VAL A 250 -1.36 -11.86 15.78
CA VAL A 250 -0.68 -11.85 17.07
C VAL A 250 -1.49 -12.63 18.09
N CYS A 251 -0.85 -13.59 18.75
CA CYS A 251 -1.45 -14.34 19.84
C CYS A 251 -1.77 -13.41 21.04
N SER A 252 -3.03 -13.35 21.45
CA SER A 252 -3.44 -12.52 22.57
C SER A 252 -2.79 -12.94 23.91
N GLN A 253 -2.44 -14.24 24.03
CA GLN A 253 -1.90 -14.80 25.26
C GLN A 253 -0.38 -14.55 25.42
N CYS A 254 0.43 -14.94 24.43
CA CYS A 254 1.90 -14.87 24.53
C CYS A 254 2.53 -13.80 23.64
N LYS A 255 1.74 -13.02 22.92
CA LYS A 255 2.17 -11.95 22.03
C LYS A 255 3.10 -12.41 20.88
N SER A 256 3.20 -13.72 20.63
CA SER A 256 3.93 -14.19 19.45
C SER A 256 3.21 -13.77 18.17
N VAL A 257 3.98 -13.28 17.20
CA VAL A 257 3.52 -13.02 15.83
C VAL A 257 3.57 -14.31 15.05
N ILE A 258 2.47 -14.67 14.41
CA ILE A 258 2.29 -15.92 13.66
C ILE A 258 2.12 -15.57 12.20
N ASP A 259 2.94 -16.15 11.34
CA ASP A 259 2.88 -16.02 9.89
C ASP A 259 1.92 -17.07 9.30
N LEU A 260 0.81 -16.61 8.75
CA LEU A 260 -0.21 -17.48 8.14
C LEU A 260 0.10 -17.83 6.68
N THR A 261 1.08 -17.16 6.08
CA THR A 261 1.52 -17.43 4.70
C THR A 261 2.51 -18.59 4.62
N SER A 262 3.21 -18.84 5.74
CA SER A 262 4.11 -19.97 5.84
C SER A 262 3.28 -21.26 5.79
N LYS A 263 3.28 -21.97 4.67
CA LYS A 263 2.76 -23.33 4.64
C LYS A 263 3.61 -24.16 5.61
N ALA A 264 2.95 -24.78 6.60
CA ALA A 264 3.44 -26.06 7.07
C ALA A 264 3.68 -26.91 5.82
N ASN A 265 4.93 -27.30 5.55
CA ASN A 265 5.24 -28.21 4.44
C ASN A 265 4.19 -29.32 4.47
N ASP A 266 3.51 -29.58 3.36
CA ASP A 266 2.39 -30.52 3.23
C ASP A 266 2.72 -31.96 3.67
N ASP A 267 3.98 -32.24 3.94
CA ASP A 267 4.47 -33.47 4.53
C ASP A 267 4.81 -33.27 6.02
N VAL A 268 3.91 -33.74 6.88
CA VAL A 268 4.11 -33.93 8.34
C VAL A 268 4.01 -32.66 9.20
N GLY A 269 2.83 -32.21 9.55
CA GLY A 269 2.52 -31.53 10.83
C GLY A 269 3.42 -30.34 11.26
N GLY A 270 4.00 -29.60 10.34
CA GLY A 270 4.89 -28.48 10.62
C GLY A 270 4.15 -27.32 11.28
N ALA A 271 4.68 -26.80 12.41
CA ALA A 271 4.14 -25.60 13.05
C ALA A 271 4.31 -24.38 12.15
N LEU A 272 3.33 -23.46 12.15
CA LEU A 272 3.41 -22.18 11.46
C LEU A 272 4.64 -21.40 11.93
N ALA A 273 5.30 -20.68 11.00
CA ALA A 273 6.40 -19.81 11.35
C ALA A 273 5.92 -18.72 12.32
N HIS A 274 6.70 -18.46 13.34
CA HIS A 274 6.36 -17.45 14.35
C HIS A 274 7.62 -16.88 15.00
N TYR A 275 7.47 -15.70 15.62
CA TYR A 275 8.50 -15.14 16.49
C TYR A 275 7.88 -14.52 17.74
N VAL A 276 8.63 -14.55 18.85
CA VAL A 276 8.26 -13.90 20.10
C VAL A 276 8.74 -12.46 20.07
N GLN A 277 7.87 -11.52 20.41
CA GLN A 277 8.19 -10.11 20.53
C GLN A 277 8.31 -9.70 22.00
N GLN A 278 8.99 -8.57 22.23
CA GLN A 278 9.03 -7.96 23.55
C GLN A 278 7.69 -7.26 23.86
N ASN A 279 7.44 -6.96 25.12
CA ASN A 279 6.23 -6.23 25.50
C ASN A 279 6.31 -4.79 24.99
N GLY A 280 5.21 -4.36 24.35
CA GLY A 280 4.97 -2.98 23.96
C GLY A 280 3.95 -2.30 24.87
N THR A 281 3.46 -1.14 24.46
CA THR A 281 2.44 -0.40 25.19
C THR A 281 1.03 -0.85 24.80
N GLU A 282 0.07 -0.68 25.70
CA GLU A 282 -1.34 -0.90 25.36
C GLU A 282 -1.82 0.20 24.41
N PRO A 283 -2.56 -0.15 23.34
CA PRO A 283 -3.11 0.83 22.42
C PRO A 283 -4.15 1.72 23.11
N GLN A 284 -4.09 3.02 22.88
CA GLN A 284 -5.06 3.98 23.41
C GLN A 284 -6.45 3.80 22.79
N ILE A 285 -6.51 3.34 21.54
CA ILE A 285 -7.74 2.90 20.88
C ILE A 285 -7.72 1.37 20.87
N PRO A 286 -8.57 0.71 21.67
CA PRO A 286 -8.56 -0.75 21.78
C PRO A 286 -8.87 -1.44 20.44
N LEU A 287 -8.23 -2.59 20.21
CA LEU A 287 -8.54 -3.44 19.05
C LEU A 287 -10.02 -3.85 19.06
N GLY A 288 -10.62 -3.87 17.88
CA GLY A 288 -12.04 -4.18 17.68
C GLY A 288 -12.98 -2.97 17.84
N THR A 289 -12.48 -1.83 18.34
CA THR A 289 -13.28 -0.60 18.41
C THR A 289 -13.66 -0.13 17.00
N VAL A 290 -14.91 0.29 16.83
CA VAL A 290 -15.41 0.87 15.58
C VAL A 290 -15.55 2.38 15.76
N GLY A 291 -14.83 3.11 14.91
CA GLY A 291 -14.89 4.57 14.81
C GLY A 291 -15.57 5.04 13.54
N THR A 292 -16.30 6.14 13.60
CA THR A 292 -16.93 6.76 12.43
C THR A 292 -16.07 7.93 11.95
N ILE A 293 -15.44 7.78 10.79
CA ILE A 293 -14.47 8.74 10.26
C ILE A 293 -14.70 8.99 8.79
N ALA A 294 -14.56 10.26 8.39
CA ALA A 294 -14.55 10.70 7.00
C ALA A 294 -13.09 10.90 6.55
N PHE A 295 -12.60 10.09 5.65
CA PHE A 295 -11.26 10.25 5.07
C PHE A 295 -11.35 10.97 3.72
N GLY A 296 -10.51 12.01 3.54
CA GLY A 296 -10.38 12.72 2.27
C GLY A 296 -11.65 13.42 1.79
N GLY A 297 -12.49 13.91 2.72
CA GLY A 297 -13.74 14.59 2.38
C GLY A 297 -14.88 13.68 1.89
N LYS A 298 -14.71 12.36 2.01
CA LYS A 298 -15.78 11.38 1.76
C LYS A 298 -16.80 11.37 2.91
N GLU A 299 -17.93 10.72 2.69
CA GLU A 299 -18.90 10.46 3.76
C GLU A 299 -18.29 9.68 4.91
N PRO A 300 -18.69 9.96 6.16
CA PRO A 300 -18.20 9.23 7.32
C PRO A 300 -18.60 7.75 7.28
N LEU A 301 -17.63 6.85 7.40
CA LEU A 301 -17.81 5.41 7.37
C LEU A 301 -17.39 4.76 8.70
N PRO A 302 -17.97 3.59 9.04
CA PRO A 302 -17.57 2.85 10.24
C PRO A 302 -16.29 2.05 9.98
N TRP A 303 -15.20 2.43 10.62
CA TRP A 303 -13.90 1.77 10.52
C TRP A 303 -13.59 0.99 11.80
N GLN A 304 -13.20 -0.27 11.67
CA GLN A 304 -12.82 -1.11 12.79
C GLN A 304 -11.31 -1.15 12.95
N VAL A 305 -10.81 -0.94 14.17
CA VAL A 305 -9.40 -1.14 14.51
C VAL A 305 -9.09 -2.63 14.55
N VAL A 306 -8.28 -3.12 13.62
CA VAL A 306 -7.95 -4.54 13.47
C VAL A 306 -6.51 -4.85 13.82
N GLY A 307 -5.61 -3.88 13.72
CA GLY A 307 -4.19 -4.01 14.04
C GLY A 307 -3.64 -2.77 14.74
N TYR A 308 -2.53 -2.95 15.43
CA TYR A 308 -1.77 -1.91 16.10
C TYR A 308 -0.29 -2.21 15.97
N ALA A 309 0.50 -1.23 15.58
CA ALA A 309 1.93 -1.35 15.47
C ALA A 309 2.64 -0.19 16.17
N GLU A 310 3.68 -0.50 16.93
CA GLU A 310 4.65 0.48 17.40
C GLU A 310 5.86 0.44 16.48
N ARG A 311 6.34 1.62 16.13
CA ARG A 311 7.51 1.78 15.29
C ARG A 311 8.48 2.80 15.93
N CYS A 312 9.73 2.69 15.55
CA CYS A 312 10.73 3.69 15.88
C CYS A 312 11.57 4.04 14.66
N GLU A 313 12.11 5.23 14.68
CA GLU A 313 13.18 5.61 13.76
C GLU A 313 14.46 4.82 14.12
N VAL A 314 15.15 4.31 13.11
CA VAL A 314 16.48 3.73 13.27
C VAL A 314 17.49 4.87 13.19
N PRO A 315 18.21 5.18 14.28
CA PRO A 315 19.17 6.27 14.27
C PRO A 315 20.26 6.08 13.22
N GLU A 316 20.68 7.15 12.56
CA GLU A 316 21.83 7.13 11.66
C GLU A 316 23.16 7.12 12.45
N SER A 317 23.15 7.70 13.64
CA SER A 317 24.29 7.73 14.57
C SER A 317 23.90 7.32 16.00
N ALA A 318 24.89 6.97 16.82
CA ALA A 318 24.64 6.56 18.21
C ALA A 318 24.10 7.69 19.11
N ASP A 319 24.30 8.94 18.69
CA ASP A 319 23.91 10.14 19.45
C ASP A 319 22.53 10.67 19.05
N ASP A 320 21.91 10.11 18.01
CA ASP A 320 20.58 10.50 17.56
C ASP A 320 19.51 9.93 18.49
N GLU A 321 18.55 10.77 18.88
CA GLU A 321 17.39 10.32 19.63
C GLU A 321 16.46 9.50 18.74
N ARG A 322 15.88 8.43 19.30
CA ARG A 322 14.89 7.61 18.61
C ARG A 322 13.52 8.27 18.72
N THR A 323 12.91 8.54 17.60
CA THR A 323 11.50 8.95 17.52
C THR A 323 10.61 7.71 17.48
N PHE A 324 9.54 7.69 18.26
CA PHE A 324 8.58 6.61 18.31
C PHE A 324 7.21 7.08 17.83
N TRP A 325 6.49 6.20 17.13
CA TRP A 325 5.11 6.44 16.76
C TRP A 325 4.30 5.16 16.81
N ARG A 326 2.99 5.29 16.73
CA ARG A 326 2.03 4.19 16.76
C ARG A 326 1.10 4.27 15.57
N GLU A 327 0.81 3.13 14.98
CA GLU A 327 -0.06 3.00 13.82
C GLU A 327 -1.23 2.08 14.17
N TYR A 328 -2.45 2.53 13.90
CA TYR A 328 -3.67 1.77 14.06
C TYR A 328 -4.16 1.38 12.67
N LEU A 329 -4.16 0.10 12.38
CA LEU A 329 -4.72 -0.44 11.14
C LEU A 329 -6.23 -0.51 11.26
N LEU A 330 -6.91 0.18 10.38
CA LEU A 330 -8.36 0.23 10.28
C LEU A 330 -8.83 -0.59 9.08
N TYR A 331 -9.96 -1.23 9.23
CA TYR A 331 -10.61 -1.99 8.18
C TYR A 331 -12.05 -1.53 7.96
N HIS A 332 -12.42 -1.35 6.69
CA HIS A 332 -13.78 -1.16 6.26
C HIS A 332 -14.10 -2.12 5.11
N ARG A 333 -15.28 -2.74 5.14
CA ARG A 333 -15.64 -3.82 4.22
C ARG A 333 -15.55 -3.45 2.73
N SER A 334 -15.95 -2.24 2.35
CA SER A 334 -15.94 -1.79 0.94
C SER A 334 -14.74 -0.92 0.58
N GLU A 335 -14.12 -0.23 1.55
CA GLU A 335 -13.00 0.69 1.32
C GLU A 335 -11.63 0.06 1.59
N GLY A 336 -11.61 -1.18 2.12
CA GLY A 336 -10.38 -1.86 2.47
C GLY A 336 -9.72 -1.32 3.73
N PHE A 337 -8.46 -0.94 3.65
CA PHE A 337 -7.64 -0.57 4.80
C PHE A 337 -7.24 0.91 4.80
N ALA A 338 -7.15 1.48 5.98
CA ALA A 338 -6.63 2.81 6.26
C ALA A 338 -5.80 2.77 7.55
N PHE A 339 -5.06 3.83 7.83
CA PHE A 339 -4.28 3.96 9.05
C PHE A 339 -4.62 5.24 9.80
N ILE A 340 -4.60 5.16 11.11
CA ILE A 340 -4.45 6.32 11.99
C ILE A 340 -3.07 6.22 12.62
N VAL A 341 -2.34 7.31 12.56
CA VAL A 341 -0.98 7.43 13.08
C VAL A 341 -1.00 8.37 14.27
N ASP A 342 -0.38 7.94 15.35
CA ASP A 342 -0.15 8.68 16.58
C ASP A 342 1.35 8.91 16.73
N ALA A 343 1.79 10.12 16.48
CA ALA A 343 3.18 10.53 16.52
C ALA A 343 3.37 11.72 17.46
N ASP A 344 4.60 12.12 17.73
CA ASP A 344 4.93 13.23 18.62
C ASP A 344 4.36 14.57 18.14
N ASP A 345 4.23 14.75 16.82
CA ASP A 345 3.66 15.95 16.20
C ASP A 345 2.12 15.93 16.10
N GLY A 346 1.48 14.87 16.57
CA GLY A 346 0.03 14.74 16.64
C GLY A 346 -0.53 13.52 15.94
N TRP A 347 -1.83 13.57 15.72
CA TRP A 347 -2.57 12.52 15.03
C TRP A 347 -2.72 12.83 13.54
N SER A 348 -2.74 11.80 12.75
CA SER A 348 -3.03 11.88 11.33
C SER A 348 -3.74 10.61 10.86
N TRP A 349 -4.38 10.71 9.71
CA TRP A 349 -4.84 9.52 8.98
C TRP A 349 -4.09 9.40 7.66
N THR A 350 -3.97 8.19 7.14
CA THR A 350 -3.37 7.95 5.84
C THR A 350 -3.99 6.73 5.15
N VAL A 351 -4.07 6.80 3.84
CA VAL A 351 -4.46 5.70 2.96
C VAL A 351 -3.44 5.58 1.84
N PRO A 352 -3.09 4.38 1.44
CA PRO A 352 -2.26 4.18 0.27
C PRO A 352 -2.95 4.73 -0.99
N ILE A 353 -2.18 5.31 -1.89
CA ILE A 353 -2.65 5.79 -3.18
C ILE A 353 -2.14 4.91 -4.32
N THR A 354 -2.90 4.83 -5.39
CA THR A 354 -2.56 3.97 -6.53
C THR A 354 -1.55 4.62 -7.49
N GLY A 355 -1.58 5.95 -7.61
CA GLY A 355 -0.65 6.69 -8.46
C GLY A 355 0.67 7.02 -7.77
N ALA A 356 1.59 7.61 -8.50
CA ALA A 356 2.81 8.21 -7.96
C ALA A 356 2.74 9.73 -8.13
N PRO A 357 3.17 10.52 -7.13
CA PRO A 357 3.35 11.96 -7.31
C PRO A 357 4.34 12.29 -8.42
N GLN A 358 4.18 13.44 -9.04
CA GLN A 358 5.10 13.96 -10.04
C GLN A 358 6.30 14.65 -9.37
N GLY A 359 7.51 14.34 -9.82
CA GLY A 359 8.77 14.88 -9.30
C GLY A 359 9.45 13.98 -8.29
N PHE A 360 10.62 14.40 -7.80
CA PHE A 360 11.47 13.66 -6.88
C PHE A 360 12.20 14.61 -5.92
N GLY A 361 12.72 14.08 -4.83
CA GLY A 361 13.58 14.80 -3.90
C GLY A 361 12.83 15.81 -3.05
N GLU A 362 13.25 17.08 -3.06
CA GLU A 362 12.78 18.11 -2.14
C GLU A 362 11.31 18.53 -2.32
N SER A 363 10.71 18.24 -3.47
CA SER A 363 9.29 18.54 -3.71
C SER A 363 8.67 17.60 -4.72
N VAL A 364 7.40 17.29 -4.48
CA VAL A 364 6.56 16.47 -5.38
C VAL A 364 5.21 17.15 -5.57
N LYS A 365 4.58 16.92 -6.71
CA LYS A 365 3.24 17.41 -7.01
C LYS A 365 2.24 16.25 -7.09
N TYR A 366 1.14 16.34 -6.34
CA TYR A 366 0.06 15.35 -6.35
C TYR A 366 -1.30 16.06 -6.29
N GLN A 367 -2.24 15.69 -7.18
CA GLN A 367 -3.57 16.29 -7.28
C GLN A 367 -3.52 17.83 -7.26
N ASP A 368 -2.67 18.41 -8.11
CA ASP A 368 -2.42 19.85 -8.24
C ASP A 368 -1.89 20.57 -6.99
N VAL A 369 -1.60 19.87 -5.91
CA VAL A 369 -0.95 20.40 -4.73
C VAL A 369 0.54 20.15 -4.79
N LEU A 370 1.34 21.18 -4.46
CA LEU A 370 2.77 21.06 -4.26
C LEU A 370 3.04 20.63 -2.82
N TYR A 371 3.82 19.58 -2.66
CA TYR A 371 4.29 19.09 -1.36
C TYR A 371 5.80 19.30 -1.26
N ARG A 372 6.26 19.71 -0.10
CA ARG A 372 7.69 19.83 0.22
C ARG A 372 8.11 18.71 1.17
N LYS A 373 9.28 18.18 0.93
CA LYS A 373 9.88 17.16 1.80
C LYS A 373 10.05 17.72 3.21
N LEU A 374 9.64 16.95 4.20
CA LEU A 374 9.90 17.20 5.59
C LEU A 374 11.21 16.54 6.02
N TYR A 375 11.30 15.24 5.86
CA TYR A 375 12.48 14.45 6.24
C TYR A 375 12.46 13.07 5.58
N ASP A 376 13.64 12.43 5.55
CA ASP A 376 13.84 11.03 5.24
C ASP A 376 14.20 10.29 6.52
N TYR A 377 13.73 9.06 6.69
CA TYR A 377 14.04 8.24 7.85
C TYR A 377 13.87 6.74 7.56
N THR A 378 14.56 5.92 8.35
CA THR A 378 14.33 4.47 8.35
C THR A 378 13.44 4.11 9.53
N GLY A 379 12.24 3.59 9.24
CA GLY A 379 11.32 3.09 10.26
C GLY A 379 11.55 1.61 10.53
N GLN A 380 11.43 1.19 11.80
CA GLN A 380 11.51 -0.20 12.23
C GLN A 380 10.29 -0.55 13.08
N VAL A 381 9.67 -1.70 12.82
CA VAL A 381 8.59 -2.24 13.65
C VAL A 381 9.19 -2.81 14.94
N THR A 382 8.68 -2.36 16.09
CA THR A 382 9.14 -2.80 17.41
C THR A 382 8.13 -3.70 18.13
N TYR A 383 6.84 -3.46 17.93
CA TYR A 383 5.78 -4.22 18.58
C TYR A 383 4.49 -4.18 17.75
N VAL A 384 3.72 -5.26 17.77
CA VAL A 384 2.45 -5.35 17.03
C VAL A 384 1.38 -6.10 17.83
N LEU A 385 0.12 -5.78 17.59
CA LEU A 385 -1.07 -6.47 18.11
C LEU A 385 -2.13 -6.60 17.02
N GLY A 386 -2.94 -7.65 17.08
CA GLY A 386 -4.08 -7.85 16.19
C GLY A 386 -3.75 -8.60 14.92
N GLU A 387 -4.38 -8.18 13.82
CA GLU A 387 -4.33 -8.85 12.52
C GLU A 387 -3.82 -7.90 11.44
N PHE A 388 -2.99 -8.42 10.52
CA PHE A 388 -2.38 -7.65 9.45
C PHE A 388 -2.55 -8.37 8.11
N TYR A 389 -2.87 -7.63 7.06
CA TYR A 389 -3.04 -8.16 5.70
C TYR A 389 -1.73 -8.35 4.93
N TRP A 390 -0.59 -8.11 5.59
CA TRP A 390 0.76 -8.38 5.07
C TRP A 390 1.54 -9.26 6.03
N ARG A 391 2.62 -9.83 5.51
CA ARG A 391 3.54 -10.65 6.28
C ARG A 391 4.44 -9.77 7.15
N LEU A 392 4.33 -9.93 8.47
CA LEU A 392 5.21 -9.27 9.43
C LEU A 392 6.47 -10.10 9.64
N THR A 393 7.62 -9.48 9.52
CA THR A 393 8.92 -10.07 9.85
C THR A 393 9.54 -9.35 11.04
N ARG A 394 10.39 -10.08 11.78
CA ARG A 394 11.09 -9.47 12.91
C ARG A 394 12.01 -8.36 12.39
N ASP A 395 12.05 -7.24 13.12
CA ASP A 395 12.92 -6.10 12.82
C ASP A 395 12.73 -5.53 11.39
N GLN A 396 11.53 -5.70 10.85
CA GLN A 396 11.22 -5.18 9.52
C GLN A 396 11.47 -3.68 9.45
N ARG A 397 12.19 -3.26 8.40
CA ARG A 397 12.58 -1.87 8.16
C ARG A 397 12.02 -1.36 6.86
N THR A 398 11.73 -0.06 6.84
CA THR A 398 11.29 0.66 5.65
C THR A 398 12.01 1.99 5.55
N ALA A 399 12.41 2.37 4.34
CA ALA A 399 12.91 3.70 4.06
C ALA A 399 11.73 4.61 3.72
N ASN A 400 11.59 5.70 4.45
CA ASN A 400 10.45 6.60 4.36
C ASN A 400 10.90 8.00 3.97
N THR A 401 10.04 8.69 3.20
CA THR A 401 10.14 10.12 2.93
C THR A 401 8.79 10.75 3.16
N ASP A 402 8.72 11.69 4.07
CA ASP A 402 7.51 12.43 4.38
C ASP A 402 7.48 13.79 3.71
N TYR A 403 6.30 14.18 3.24
CA TYR A 403 6.05 15.45 2.57
C TYR A 403 4.83 16.14 3.16
N GLN A 404 4.88 17.47 3.17
CA GLN A 404 3.77 18.33 3.61
C GLN A 404 3.27 19.18 2.46
N GLY A 405 1.96 19.30 2.31
CA GLY A 405 1.32 20.23 1.40
C GLY A 405 1.66 21.68 1.71
N THR A 406 1.73 22.50 0.68
CA THR A 406 2.07 23.93 0.83
C THR A 406 0.83 24.82 0.90
N GLY A 407 0.96 25.99 1.54
CA GLY A 407 -0.11 26.99 1.63
C GLY A 407 -1.37 26.48 2.34
N SER A 408 -2.52 26.58 1.68
CA SER A 408 -3.81 26.12 2.23
C SER A 408 -3.89 24.60 2.43
N ALA A 409 -2.99 23.84 1.80
CA ALA A 409 -2.92 22.39 1.91
C ALA A 409 -1.94 21.91 2.99
N SER A 410 -1.52 22.76 3.92
CA SER A 410 -0.52 22.43 4.95
C SER A 410 -0.93 21.29 5.90
N ALA A 411 -2.23 21.00 6.02
CA ALA A 411 -2.72 19.83 6.75
C ALA A 411 -2.51 18.50 5.99
N ARG A 412 -2.34 18.56 4.65
CA ARG A 412 -2.16 17.37 3.83
C ARG A 412 -0.76 16.84 3.94
N ARG A 413 -0.66 15.52 3.91
CA ARG A 413 0.60 14.78 3.99
C ARG A 413 0.69 13.77 2.85
N LEU A 414 1.91 13.48 2.43
CA LEU A 414 2.26 12.31 1.63
C LEU A 414 3.41 11.59 2.31
N ASN A 415 3.39 10.29 2.22
CA ASN A 415 4.50 9.43 2.59
C ASN A 415 4.89 8.57 1.39
N ARG A 416 6.18 8.43 1.16
CA ARG A 416 6.78 7.46 0.26
C ARG A 416 7.48 6.42 1.13
N GLU A 417 6.97 5.21 1.13
CA GLU A 417 7.56 4.09 1.85
C GLU A 417 8.18 3.11 0.86
N GLN A 418 9.41 2.68 1.14
CA GLN A 418 10.09 1.65 0.39
C GLN A 418 10.50 0.54 1.34
N THR A 419 10.08 -0.68 1.03
CA THR A 419 10.52 -1.86 1.78
C THR A 419 12.02 -2.08 1.56
N ALA A 420 12.75 -2.29 2.67
CA ALA A 420 14.17 -2.61 2.67
C ALA A 420 14.34 -4.02 3.23
N GLY A 421 14.89 -4.95 2.46
CA GLY A 421 15.12 -6.33 2.92
C GLY A 421 15.41 -7.31 1.78
N GLU A 422 15.75 -8.55 2.16
CA GLU A 422 15.82 -9.68 1.23
C GLU A 422 14.40 -10.10 0.88
N GLY A 423 13.97 -9.87 -0.34
CA GLY A 423 12.64 -10.24 -0.82
C GLY A 423 12.09 -9.24 -1.82
N THR A 424 10.80 -9.12 -1.88
CA THR A 424 10.10 -8.17 -2.74
C THR A 424 10.41 -6.74 -2.28
N GLN A 425 11.01 -5.95 -3.15
CA GLN A 425 11.16 -4.52 -2.93
C GLN A 425 9.97 -3.79 -3.55
N GLU A 426 9.34 -2.93 -2.78
CA GLU A 426 8.17 -2.18 -3.22
C GLU A 426 8.27 -0.72 -2.78
N VAL A 427 7.76 0.19 -3.61
CA VAL A 427 7.55 1.59 -3.26
C VAL A 427 6.05 1.88 -3.25
N VAL A 428 5.55 2.26 -2.08
CA VAL A 428 4.16 2.64 -1.88
C VAL A 428 4.10 4.11 -1.51
N TRP A 429 3.14 4.80 -2.11
CA TRP A 429 2.79 6.14 -1.73
C TRP A 429 1.48 6.14 -0.94
N SER A 430 1.44 6.94 0.11
CA SER A 430 0.25 7.15 0.93
C SER A 430 -0.07 8.63 1.03
N ALA A 431 -1.35 8.95 1.04
CA ALA A 431 -1.84 10.30 1.22
C ALA A 431 -2.77 10.39 2.43
N GLY A 432 -2.77 11.53 3.10
CA GLY A 432 -3.61 11.75 4.25
C GLY A 432 -3.57 13.18 4.76
N GLU A 433 -4.09 13.37 5.96
CA GLU A 433 -4.19 14.68 6.61
C GLU A 433 -4.02 14.55 8.13
N THR A 434 -3.63 15.65 8.76
CA THR A 434 -3.58 15.73 10.23
C THR A 434 -4.99 15.65 10.83
N LEU A 435 -5.09 15.02 11.99
CA LEU A 435 -6.31 14.93 12.81
C LEU A 435 -6.10 15.64 14.15
N SER A 436 -7.16 16.21 14.70
CA SER A 436 -7.11 16.67 16.08
C SER A 436 -7.37 15.50 17.06
N ALA A 437 -6.79 15.55 18.24
CA ALA A 437 -7.07 14.60 19.31
C ALA A 437 -8.57 14.53 19.65
N ASP A 438 -9.27 15.65 19.58
CA ASP A 438 -10.73 15.71 19.80
C ASP A 438 -11.50 14.98 18.70
N ALA A 439 -11.05 15.05 17.44
CA ALA A 439 -11.64 14.30 16.33
C ALA A 439 -11.46 12.78 16.52
N VAL A 440 -10.28 12.35 16.95
CA VAL A 440 -10.01 10.93 17.27
C VAL A 440 -10.87 10.47 18.42
N GLN A 441 -10.95 11.25 19.51
CA GLN A 441 -11.78 10.93 20.66
C GLN A 441 -13.25 10.77 20.26
N ALA A 442 -13.79 11.72 19.50
CA ALA A 442 -15.17 11.71 19.05
C ALA A 442 -15.47 10.53 18.14
N ALA A 443 -14.58 10.27 17.16
CA ALA A 443 -14.73 9.19 16.20
C ALA A 443 -14.83 7.82 16.88
N PHE A 444 -13.97 7.53 17.82
CA PHE A 444 -13.93 6.24 18.53
C PHE A 444 -14.70 6.24 19.85
N ARG A 445 -15.39 7.32 20.21
CA ARG A 445 -16.19 7.47 21.44
C ARG A 445 -15.38 7.12 22.70
N LEU A 446 -14.12 7.57 22.73
CA LEU A 446 -13.23 7.28 23.85
C LEU A 446 -13.66 8.08 25.10
N ALA A 447 -13.44 7.50 26.30
CA ALA A 447 -13.85 8.12 27.55
C ALA A 447 -13.17 9.49 27.74
N PRO A 448 -13.87 10.49 28.31
CA PRO A 448 -13.30 11.82 28.56
C PRO A 448 -12.00 11.81 29.40
N ALA A 449 -11.85 10.81 30.28
CA ALA A 449 -10.63 10.62 31.06
C ALA A 449 -9.39 10.29 30.18
N GLN A 450 -9.58 9.74 28.98
CA GLN A 450 -8.50 9.42 28.03
C GLN A 450 -8.06 10.64 27.22
N ARG A 451 -8.81 11.75 27.26
CA ARG A 451 -8.52 12.95 26.46
C ARG A 451 -7.11 13.48 26.67
N ALA A 452 -6.65 13.53 27.91
CA ALA A 452 -5.30 13.99 28.21
C ALA A 452 -4.22 13.09 27.62
N ALA A 453 -4.47 11.77 27.55
CA ALA A 453 -3.54 10.83 26.95
C ALA A 453 -3.51 10.89 25.40
N LEU A 454 -4.56 11.43 24.78
CA LEU A 454 -4.61 11.63 23.33
C LEU A 454 -3.96 12.95 22.89
N GLN A 455 -3.88 13.93 23.79
CA GLN A 455 -3.21 15.19 23.49
C GLN A 455 -1.72 14.93 23.39
N ARG A 456 -1.14 15.33 22.28
CA ARG A 456 0.31 15.44 22.16
C ARG A 456 0.69 16.84 22.54
N ASP A 457 1.84 16.99 23.19
CA ASP A 457 2.43 18.30 23.38
C ASP A 457 2.66 18.84 21.96
N ALA A 458 1.73 19.71 21.52
CA ALA A 458 1.93 20.40 20.28
C ALA A 458 3.33 21.01 20.38
N LEU A 459 4.22 20.65 19.46
CA LEU A 459 5.46 21.39 19.28
C LEU A 459 5.09 22.86 19.39
N PRO A 460 5.82 23.68 20.17
CA PRO A 460 5.46 25.06 20.36
C PRO A 460 5.23 25.63 18.97
N THR A 461 3.97 25.82 18.63
CA THR A 461 3.55 26.44 17.39
C THR A 461 4.43 27.65 17.27
N ALA A 462 5.31 27.65 16.26
CA ALA A 462 6.27 28.71 16.02
C ALA A 462 5.52 30.00 16.33
N PHE A 463 5.95 30.73 17.32
CA PHE A 463 5.28 31.88 17.89
C PHE A 463 4.51 32.61 16.80
N HIS A 464 3.21 32.44 16.72
CA HIS A 464 2.34 33.38 16.06
C HIS A 464 2.29 34.60 17.00
N ALA A 465 3.47 35.20 17.20
CA ALA A 465 3.53 36.56 17.65
C ALA A 465 2.63 37.32 16.71
N SER A 466 1.56 37.88 17.25
CA SER A 466 0.65 38.71 16.46
C SER A 466 1.52 39.55 15.53
N SER A 467 1.27 39.50 14.23
CA SER A 467 2.18 39.99 13.20
C SER A 467 2.66 41.43 13.39
N LYS A 468 2.01 42.17 14.28
CA LYS A 468 2.37 43.54 14.70
C LYS A 468 3.46 43.57 15.77
N LEU A 469 3.38 42.70 16.78
CA LEU A 469 4.38 42.65 17.86
C LEU A 469 5.71 42.06 17.35
N ALA A 470 5.65 41.03 16.54
CA ALA A 470 6.84 40.43 15.92
C ALA A 470 7.54 41.41 14.98
N LYS A 471 6.78 42.23 14.21
CA LYS A 471 7.34 43.31 13.38
C LYS A 471 7.95 44.39 14.23
N ILE A 472 7.35 44.79 15.35
CA ILE A 472 7.90 45.79 16.27
C ILE A 472 9.19 45.26 16.91
N ILE A 473 9.20 44.04 17.41
CA ILE A 473 10.40 43.42 17.99
C ILE A 473 11.50 43.25 16.93
N PHE A 474 11.15 42.85 15.73
CA PHE A 474 12.11 42.77 14.60
C PHE A 474 12.71 44.14 14.25
N TRP A 475 11.89 45.17 14.15
CA TRP A 475 12.40 46.51 13.87
C TRP A 475 13.21 47.12 15.03
N VAL A 476 12.82 46.84 16.27
CA VAL A 476 13.61 47.24 17.46
C VAL A 476 14.95 46.48 17.46
N PHE A 477 14.95 45.18 17.11
CA PHE A 477 16.18 44.40 16.98
C PHE A 477 17.10 44.94 15.86
N ILE A 478 16.52 45.28 14.69
CA ILE A 478 17.27 45.89 13.59
C ILE A 478 17.85 47.24 13.99
N VAL A 479 17.09 48.08 14.70
CA VAL A 479 17.58 49.39 15.18
C VAL A 479 18.72 49.19 16.19
N ILE A 480 18.61 48.25 17.11
CA ILE A 480 19.66 47.91 18.05
C ILE A 480 20.90 47.33 17.32
N LEU A 481 20.71 46.46 16.32
CA LEU A 481 21.79 45.92 15.51
C LEU A 481 22.53 47.01 14.71
N VAL A 482 21.77 47.93 14.11
CA VAL A 482 22.34 49.08 13.40
C VAL A 482 23.11 49.99 14.36
N LEU A 483 22.56 50.26 15.56
CA LEU A 483 23.26 51.06 16.59
C LEU A 483 24.52 50.34 17.10
N MET A 484 24.53 48.99 17.18
CA MET A 484 25.73 48.23 17.51
C MET A 484 26.76 48.24 16.38
N LEU A 485 26.34 48.16 15.13
CA LEU A 485 27.23 48.25 13.97
C LEU A 485 27.94 49.62 13.83
N PHE A 486 27.28 50.70 14.29
CA PHE A 486 27.93 52.03 14.35
C PHE A 486 28.86 52.22 15.56
N ARG A 487 28.90 51.24 16.50
CA ARG A 487 29.72 51.35 17.71
C ARG A 487 30.93 50.42 17.78
N CYS A 488 31.06 49.46 16.86
CA CYS A 488 32.18 48.53 16.82
C CYS A 488 32.85 48.56 15.45
N GLY A 489 33.87 49.39 15.32
CA GLY A 489 34.98 49.12 14.44
C GLY A 489 35.92 48.18 15.19
N ASP A 490 36.46 47.20 14.46
CA ASP A 490 37.50 46.23 14.79
C ASP A 490 37.10 45.09 15.77
N GLY A 491 37.11 43.86 15.23
CA GLY A 491 37.14 42.60 15.98
C GLY A 491 36.71 41.41 15.13
N SER A 492 37.65 40.67 14.63
CA SER A 492 37.63 39.34 14.01
C SER A 492 36.42 38.47 14.28
N GLY A 493 35.78 37.94 13.22
CA GLY A 493 34.63 37.05 13.27
C GLY A 493 34.98 35.65 13.81
N PRO A 494 34.07 35.03 14.56
CA PRO A 494 34.19 33.67 15.02
C PRO A 494 33.82 32.70 13.88
N GLY A 495 34.76 31.90 13.43
CA GLY A 495 34.49 30.84 12.47
C GLY A 495 35.63 30.40 11.57
N ASP A 496 36.83 30.88 11.76
CA ASP A 496 37.95 30.48 10.97
C ASP A 496 38.87 29.51 11.76
N CYS A 497 38.84 28.20 11.35
CA CYS A 497 39.73 27.18 11.92
C CYS A 497 41.21 27.42 11.60
N SER A 498 41.57 28.55 10.96
CA SER A 498 42.93 28.92 10.62
C SER A 498 43.83 29.14 11.83
N GLU A 499 43.25 29.63 12.95
CA GLU A 499 43.99 29.82 14.18
C GLU A 499 44.33 28.51 14.87
N VAL A 500 43.41 27.54 14.87
CA VAL A 500 43.64 26.17 15.37
C VAL A 500 44.67 25.44 14.49
N ARG A 501 44.57 25.63 13.17
CA ARG A 501 45.51 25.09 12.20
C ARG A 501 46.93 25.63 12.44
N ASN A 502 47.06 26.95 12.66
CA ASN A 502 48.37 27.61 12.88
C ASN A 502 48.98 27.25 14.22
N THR A 503 48.15 26.89 15.23
CA THR A 503 48.65 26.55 16.56
C THR A 503 48.98 25.06 16.70
N PHE A 504 48.23 24.18 16.10
CA PHE A 504 48.32 22.73 16.28
C PHE A 504 48.71 21.93 15.03
N GLY A 505 48.72 22.56 13.85
CA GLY A 505 49.09 21.96 12.58
C GLY A 505 47.95 21.23 11.86
N ASP A 506 48.14 20.99 10.53
CA ASP A 506 47.11 20.42 9.64
C ASP A 506 46.69 18.98 10.00
N ALA A 507 47.51 18.24 10.70
CA ALA A 507 47.24 16.85 11.06
C ALA A 507 46.77 16.66 12.51
N SER A 508 46.52 17.76 13.24
CA SER A 508 46.08 17.67 14.63
C SER A 508 44.62 17.27 14.79
N GLN A 509 44.33 16.57 15.85
CA GLN A 509 42.97 16.14 16.18
C GLN A 509 42.04 17.34 16.44
N GLU A 510 42.58 18.42 16.99
CA GLU A 510 41.89 19.68 17.26
C GLU A 510 41.47 20.39 15.98
N TYR A 511 42.32 20.41 14.96
CA TYR A 511 41.99 20.97 13.65
C TYR A 511 40.93 20.15 12.91
N GLN A 512 41.04 18.82 12.95
CA GLN A 512 40.03 17.92 12.37
C GLN A 512 38.67 18.04 13.09
N SER A 513 38.69 18.21 14.41
CA SER A 513 37.46 18.43 15.19
C SER A 513 36.81 19.78 14.87
N CYS A 514 37.59 20.83 14.64
CA CYS A 514 37.08 22.15 14.21
C CYS A 514 36.42 22.07 12.83
N LEU A 515 37.04 21.36 11.86
CA LEU A 515 36.50 21.15 10.52
C LEU A 515 35.20 20.29 10.54
N ASN A 516 35.14 19.30 11.42
CA ASN A 516 33.96 18.46 11.56
C ASN A 516 32.80 19.23 12.20
N ASN A 517 33.05 20.11 13.16
CA ASN A 517 32.05 21.01 13.75
C ASN A 517 31.55 22.06 12.76
N GLN A 518 32.33 22.49 11.79
CA GLN A 518 31.87 23.35 10.69
C GLN A 518 31.02 22.61 9.67
N ARG A 519 31.22 21.30 9.49
CA ARG A 519 30.41 20.44 8.59
C ARG A 519 29.13 19.93 9.23
N SER A 520 29.07 19.83 10.53
CA SER A 520 27.85 19.56 11.30
C SER A 520 27.12 20.85 11.62
N GLY A 521 26.66 21.58 10.60
CA GLY A 521 25.62 22.57 10.75
C GLY A 521 24.40 21.84 11.32
N SER A 522 24.18 21.97 12.62
CA SER A 522 23.05 21.41 13.33
C SER A 522 21.75 21.93 12.73
N GLY A 523 21.23 21.18 11.78
CA GLY A 523 19.81 21.21 11.52
C GLY A 523 19.15 20.67 12.78
N TYR A 524 18.57 21.53 13.61
CA TYR A 524 17.64 21.14 14.65
C TYR A 524 16.55 20.35 13.97
N ARG A 525 16.58 19.03 14.06
CA ARG A 525 15.46 18.18 13.75
C ARG A 525 14.46 18.37 14.87
N SER A 526 13.48 19.25 14.65
CA SER A 526 12.26 19.23 15.46
C SER A 526 11.66 17.84 15.26
N GLY A 527 11.46 17.09 16.35
CA GLY A 527 10.95 15.73 16.35
C GLY A 527 9.78 15.60 15.38
N GLY A 528 10.03 15.00 14.23
CA GLY A 528 9.05 14.77 13.20
C GLY A 528 8.43 13.41 13.46
N GLY A 529 7.15 13.39 13.76
CA GLY A 529 6.39 12.15 13.79
C GLY A 529 6.32 11.57 12.39
N ALA A 530 6.44 10.26 12.27
CA ALA A 530 6.26 9.56 11.01
C ALA A 530 4.81 9.70 10.55
N PHE A 531 4.66 10.09 9.30
CA PHE A 531 3.39 10.11 8.61
C PHE A 531 3.41 9.01 7.55
N GLY A 532 2.84 7.89 7.84
CA GLY A 532 2.77 6.80 6.89
C GLY A 532 2.29 5.54 7.57
N GLY A 533 1.20 5.00 7.07
CA GLY A 533 0.77 3.65 7.41
C GLY A 533 1.65 2.64 6.69
N PHE A 534 1.95 1.58 7.35
CA PHE A 534 2.70 0.47 6.82
C PHE A 534 1.88 -0.23 5.72
N SER A 535 2.37 -0.22 4.51
CA SER A 535 1.74 -0.93 3.39
C SER A 535 2.73 -1.85 2.69
N SER A 536 3.50 -2.63 3.44
CA SER A 536 4.27 -3.71 2.85
C SER A 536 3.37 -4.92 2.65
N GLY A 537 2.61 -4.91 1.64
CA GLY A 537 1.76 -6.03 1.26
C GLY A 537 1.23 -5.72 -0.10
N GLY A 538 1.99 -6.12 -1.07
CA GLY A 538 1.71 -6.30 -2.45
C GLY A 538 0.43 -5.68 -2.98
N GLY A 539 0.43 -4.41 -3.25
CA GLY A 539 -0.53 -3.82 -4.15
C GLY A 539 -0.10 -4.09 -5.58
N HIS A 540 -0.26 -5.32 -6.06
CA HIS A 540 -0.22 -5.57 -7.47
C HIS A 540 -1.49 -5.04 -8.10
N LYS A 541 -1.36 -3.91 -8.78
CA LYS A 541 -2.41 -3.15 -9.46
C LYS A 541 -3.34 -2.36 -8.56
#